data_a16a70245725a2f277df7b7c0dc6119b
#
_entry.id   a16a70245725a2f277df7b7c0dc6119b
#
_cell.length_a   1.000
_cell.length_b   1.000
_cell.length_c   1.000
_cell.angle_alpha   90.00
_cell.angle_beta   90.00
_cell.angle_gamma   90.00
#
_symmetry.space_group_name_H-M   'P 1'
#
loop_
_entity.id
_entity.type
_entity.pdbx_description
1 polymer ?
#
loop_
_entity_poly.entity_id
_entity_poly.type
_entity_poly.pdbx_seq_one_letter_code
_entity_poly.pdbx_strand_id
1 'polypeptide(L)'
;MSAAPSIAILAALEGKPYTVPFSGPLTFCHVEDAALRFVTAIAKDQSDALVYDMNGTPADTAEIINIIKHNTGVNAPISISGDAMPFPAEKDDGSLDKRLGVSPYRTLENGITDTLNHFKSAKKRGIDIAALTARLTDTS
;
A
#
# COMPACT_ATOMS: atom_id res chain seq x y z
N MET A 1 1.09 -5.45 -10.00
CA MET A 1 -0.12 -4.71 -9.55
C MET A 1 -0.07 -4.28 -8.09
N SER A 2 0.36 -5.11 -7.14
CA SER A 2 0.42 -4.76 -5.71
C SER A 2 1.30 -3.54 -5.36
N ALA A 3 2.27 -3.21 -6.18
CA ALA A 3 3.18 -2.08 -5.97
C ALA A 3 2.66 -0.73 -6.52
N ALA A 4 1.54 -0.70 -7.23
CA ALA A 4 1.07 0.51 -7.91
C ALA A 4 0.91 1.75 -7.01
N PRO A 5 0.38 1.67 -5.78
CA PRO A 5 0.34 2.83 -4.87
C PRO A 5 1.73 3.35 -4.50
N SER A 6 2.69 2.45 -4.26
CA SER A 6 4.07 2.84 -3.94
C SER A 6 4.77 3.48 -5.14
N ILE A 7 4.51 2.97 -6.36
CA ILE A 7 5.02 3.57 -7.60
C ILE A 7 4.40 4.95 -7.81
N ALA A 8 3.09 5.11 -7.56
CA ALA A 8 2.42 6.41 -7.65
C ALA A 8 3.03 7.44 -6.68
N ILE A 9 3.38 7.03 -5.46
CA ILE A 9 4.07 7.89 -4.48
C ILE A 9 5.46 8.28 -5.00
N LEU A 10 6.24 7.32 -5.51
CA LEU A 10 7.56 7.59 -6.08
C LEU A 10 7.48 8.53 -7.28
N ALA A 11 6.56 8.28 -8.22
CA ALA A 11 6.34 9.11 -9.38
C ALA A 11 5.94 10.54 -8.97
N ALA A 12 5.05 10.67 -7.98
CA ALA A 12 4.66 11.97 -7.43
C ALA A 12 5.85 12.73 -6.82
N LEU A 13 6.73 12.07 -6.08
CA LEU A 13 7.95 12.66 -5.52
C LEU A 13 8.95 13.13 -6.59
N GLU A 14 8.96 12.48 -7.74
CA GLU A 14 9.83 12.82 -8.87
C GLU A 14 9.15 13.78 -9.87
N GLY A 15 7.89 14.13 -9.69
CA GLY A 15 7.11 14.93 -10.65
C GLY A 15 6.89 14.23 -11.99
N LYS A 16 6.97 12.89 -12.02
CA LYS A 16 6.83 12.07 -13.21
C LYS A 16 5.39 11.60 -13.41
N PRO A 17 4.93 11.45 -14.65
CA PRO A 17 3.62 10.85 -14.92
C PRO A 17 3.61 9.36 -14.53
N TYR A 18 2.50 8.93 -13.99
CA TYR A 18 2.23 7.52 -13.75
C TYR A 18 0.74 7.22 -13.88
N THR A 19 0.42 6.09 -14.50
CA THR A 19 -0.95 5.61 -14.63
C THR A 19 -1.12 4.35 -13.79
N VAL A 20 -1.99 4.41 -12.80
CA VAL A 20 -2.39 3.23 -12.02
C VAL A 20 -3.24 2.34 -12.93
N PRO A 21 -2.88 1.05 -13.12
CA PRO A 21 -3.49 0.20 -14.16
C PRO A 21 -4.78 -0.50 -13.72
N PHE A 22 -5.45 0.00 -12.70
CA PHE A 22 -6.73 -0.51 -12.20
C PHE A 22 -7.53 0.61 -11.55
N SER A 23 -8.82 0.39 -11.37
CA SER A 23 -9.76 1.29 -10.70
C SER A 23 -10.57 0.55 -9.62
N GLY A 24 -11.48 1.27 -8.98
CA GLY A 24 -12.46 0.73 -8.04
C GLY A 24 -11.93 0.47 -6.63
N PRO A 25 -12.79 -0.10 -5.79
CA PRO A 25 -12.48 -0.36 -4.40
C PRO A 25 -11.57 -1.58 -4.23
N LEU A 26 -10.57 -1.46 -3.37
CA LEU A 26 -9.65 -2.51 -2.97
C LEU A 26 -9.32 -2.38 -1.49
N THR A 27 -8.76 -3.43 -0.92
CA THR A 27 -8.20 -3.39 0.43
C THR A 27 -6.69 -3.11 0.37
N PHE A 28 -6.26 -2.11 1.11
CA PHE A 28 -4.87 -1.68 1.18
C PHE A 28 -4.28 -1.94 2.56
N CYS A 29 -3.16 -2.64 2.60
CA CYS A 29 -2.44 -2.94 3.82
C CYS A 29 -1.04 -2.33 3.77
N HIS A 30 -0.66 -1.58 4.80
CA HIS A 30 0.70 -1.10 4.92
C HIS A 30 1.65 -2.26 5.25
N VAL A 31 2.83 -2.25 4.65
CA VAL A 31 3.80 -3.37 4.77
C VAL A 31 4.18 -3.69 6.21
N GLU A 32 4.29 -2.69 7.08
CA GLU A 32 4.60 -2.91 8.49
C GLU A 32 3.45 -3.55 9.27
N ASP A 33 2.19 -3.23 8.91
CA ASP A 33 1.02 -3.87 9.51
C ASP A 33 0.92 -5.34 9.10
N ALA A 34 1.27 -5.64 7.85
CA ALA A 34 1.41 -7.01 7.37
C ALA A 34 2.54 -7.74 8.11
N ALA A 35 3.73 -7.13 8.18
CA ALA A 35 4.89 -7.70 8.87
C ALA A 35 4.61 -7.98 10.34
N LEU A 36 3.93 -7.07 11.04
CA LEU A 36 3.52 -7.26 12.44
C LEU A 36 2.67 -8.53 12.61
N ARG A 37 1.73 -8.76 11.71
CA ARG A 37 0.86 -9.94 11.75
C ARG A 37 1.64 -11.22 11.51
N PHE A 38 2.54 -11.25 10.55
CA PHE A 38 3.42 -12.40 10.32
C PHE A 38 4.31 -12.71 11.52
N VAL A 39 5.00 -11.70 12.07
CA VAL A 39 5.88 -11.87 13.24
C VAL A 39 5.09 -12.34 14.45
N THR A 40 3.91 -11.75 14.69
CA THR A 40 3.05 -12.15 15.81
C THR A 40 2.52 -13.58 15.63
N ALA A 41 2.15 -13.97 14.41
CA ALA A 41 1.71 -15.33 14.12
C ALA A 41 2.82 -16.36 14.38
N ILE A 42 4.06 -16.06 13.99
CA ILE A 42 5.22 -16.93 14.23
C ILE A 42 5.53 -17.05 15.73
N ALA A 43 5.38 -15.93 16.47
CA ALA A 43 5.67 -15.90 17.90
C ALA A 43 4.61 -16.61 18.76
N LYS A 44 3.41 -16.81 18.22
CA LYS A 44 2.36 -17.54 18.92
C LYS A 44 2.51 -19.04 18.67
N ASP A 45 2.38 -19.81 19.77
CA ASP A 45 2.31 -21.27 19.68
C ASP A 45 1.03 -21.66 18.91
N GLN A 46 1.21 -22.35 17.80
CA GLN A 46 0.13 -22.80 16.91
C GLN A 46 0.14 -24.33 16.88
N SER A 47 -0.89 -24.92 17.47
CA SER A 47 -1.07 -26.38 17.42
C SER A 47 -1.67 -26.85 16.09
N ASP A 48 -2.30 -25.93 15.33
CA ASP A 48 -3.07 -26.25 14.14
C ASP A 48 -2.62 -25.43 12.93
N ALA A 49 -2.75 -26.01 11.73
CA ALA A 49 -2.60 -25.30 10.47
C ALA A 49 -3.91 -24.56 10.15
N LEU A 50 -3.92 -23.25 10.34
CA LEU A 50 -5.08 -22.39 10.10
C LEU A 50 -4.80 -21.44 8.94
N VAL A 51 -5.84 -21.13 8.18
CA VAL A 51 -5.79 -20.18 7.06
C VAL A 51 -6.65 -18.97 7.43
N TYR A 52 -6.08 -17.78 7.25
CA TYR A 52 -6.76 -16.53 7.48
C TYR A 52 -6.54 -15.58 6.30
N ASP A 53 -7.54 -14.79 5.97
CA ASP A 53 -7.37 -13.65 5.10
C ASP A 53 -6.71 -12.49 5.88
N MET A 54 -5.70 -11.88 5.27
CA MET A 54 -5.08 -10.68 5.81
C MET A 54 -5.81 -9.47 5.24
N ASN A 55 -6.37 -8.70 6.13
CA ASN A 55 -7.13 -7.50 5.78
C ASN A 55 -6.26 -6.25 5.63
N GLY A 56 -6.91 -5.13 5.57
CA GLY A 56 -6.35 -3.79 5.52
C GLY A 56 -7.46 -2.75 5.58
N THR A 57 -7.20 -1.58 5.06
CA THR A 57 -8.18 -0.51 4.96
C THR A 57 -8.83 -0.53 3.58
N PRO A 58 -10.15 -0.75 3.49
CA PRO A 58 -10.86 -0.65 2.21
C PRO A 58 -10.86 0.81 1.74
N ALA A 59 -10.55 1.03 0.47
CA ALA A 59 -10.57 2.36 -0.14
C ALA A 59 -10.72 2.26 -1.66
N ASP A 60 -11.23 3.31 -2.28
CA ASP A 60 -11.23 3.45 -3.73
C ASP A 60 -9.84 3.90 -4.23
N THR A 61 -9.45 3.41 -5.39
CA THR A 61 -8.18 3.80 -6.03
C THR A 61 -8.08 5.32 -6.21
N ALA A 62 -9.19 6.00 -6.51
CA ALA A 62 -9.22 7.45 -6.64
C ALA A 62 -8.93 8.17 -5.31
N GLU A 63 -9.41 7.63 -4.19
CA GLU A 63 -9.13 8.17 -2.86
C GLU A 63 -7.62 8.14 -2.55
N ILE A 64 -6.96 7.01 -2.83
CA ILE A 64 -5.51 6.89 -2.66
C ILE A 64 -4.76 7.94 -3.46
N ILE A 65 -5.11 8.11 -4.73
CA ILE A 65 -4.47 9.11 -5.60
C ILE A 65 -4.67 10.52 -5.06
N ASN A 66 -5.85 10.84 -4.55
CA ASN A 66 -6.14 12.15 -3.96
C ASN A 66 -5.29 12.38 -2.70
N ILE A 67 -5.15 11.39 -1.82
CA ILE A 67 -4.29 11.48 -0.63
C ILE A 67 -2.83 11.68 -1.05
N ILE A 68 -2.34 10.93 -2.04
CA ILE A 68 -0.96 11.08 -2.55
C ILE A 68 -0.73 12.52 -3.06
N LYS A 69 -1.63 13.03 -3.90
CA LYS A 69 -1.54 14.40 -4.45
C LYS A 69 -1.54 15.45 -3.34
N HIS A 70 -2.43 15.31 -2.37
CA HIS A 70 -2.52 16.22 -1.24
C HIS A 70 -1.23 16.26 -0.42
N ASN A 71 -0.67 15.11 -0.08
CA ASN A 71 0.51 14.99 0.77
C ASN A 71 1.83 15.30 0.05
N THR A 72 1.88 15.22 -1.27
CA THR A 72 3.10 15.59 -2.02
C THR A 72 3.19 17.08 -2.30
N GLY A 73 2.08 17.81 -2.24
CA GLY A 73 2.02 19.24 -2.58
C GLY A 73 2.34 19.53 -4.05
N VAL A 74 2.48 18.48 -4.85
CA VAL A 74 2.82 18.55 -6.27
C VAL A 74 1.60 18.17 -7.08
N ASN A 75 1.30 18.94 -8.11
CA ASN A 75 0.29 18.54 -9.10
C ASN A 75 0.84 17.42 -9.99
N ALA A 76 1.22 16.30 -9.36
CA ALA A 76 1.81 15.17 -10.05
C ALA A 76 0.79 14.58 -11.04
N PRO A 77 1.18 14.31 -12.27
CA PRO A 77 0.28 13.78 -13.30
C PRO A 77 0.04 12.27 -13.07
N ILE A 78 -0.60 11.96 -11.94
CA ILE A 78 -1.04 10.60 -11.63
C ILE A 78 -2.47 10.43 -12.15
N SER A 79 -2.67 9.43 -12.98
CA SER A 79 -3.95 9.05 -13.57
C SER A 79 -4.33 7.61 -13.20
N ILE A 80 -5.57 7.26 -13.47
CA ILE A 80 -6.09 5.90 -13.33
C ILE A 80 -6.54 5.45 -14.70
N SER A 81 -6.19 4.22 -15.09
CA SER A 81 -6.65 3.57 -16.31
C SER A 81 -6.81 2.08 -16.03
N GLY A 82 -7.87 1.50 -16.56
CA GLY A 82 -8.18 0.10 -16.38
C GLY A 82 -9.46 -0.14 -15.59
N ASP A 83 -9.92 -1.38 -15.65
CA ASP A 83 -11.16 -1.81 -15.03
C ASP A 83 -11.02 -1.98 -13.53
N ALA A 84 -12.16 -2.04 -12.85
CA ALA A 84 -12.20 -2.42 -11.44
C ALA A 84 -11.68 -3.86 -11.28
N MET A 85 -10.88 -4.06 -10.24
CA MET A 85 -10.37 -5.40 -9.95
C MET A 85 -11.51 -6.31 -9.50
N PRO A 86 -11.54 -7.58 -9.97
CA PRO A 86 -12.61 -8.53 -9.65
C PRO A 86 -12.49 -9.10 -8.23
N PHE A 87 -12.00 -8.30 -7.28
CA PHE A 87 -11.86 -8.69 -5.89
C PHE A 87 -12.78 -7.86 -5.01
N PRO A 88 -13.47 -8.48 -4.03
CA PRO A 88 -14.23 -7.72 -3.06
C PRO A 88 -13.27 -6.86 -2.21
N ALA A 89 -13.69 -5.64 -1.90
CA ALA A 89 -12.92 -4.73 -1.04
C ALA A 89 -12.90 -5.19 0.43
N GLU A 90 -13.96 -5.89 0.84
CA GLU A 90 -14.10 -6.43 2.20
C GLU A 90 -14.13 -7.96 2.15
N LYS A 91 -13.16 -8.60 2.77
CA LYS A 91 -13.07 -10.06 2.86
C LYS A 91 -12.98 -10.56 4.29
N ASP A 92 -12.91 -9.67 5.27
CA ASP A 92 -12.47 -10.05 6.59
C ASP A 92 -13.60 -10.07 7.61
N ASP A 93 -13.62 -11.14 8.38
CA ASP A 93 -14.44 -11.30 9.57
C ASP A 93 -13.72 -10.86 10.86
N GLY A 94 -12.50 -10.32 10.77
CA GLY A 94 -11.66 -9.92 11.88
C GLY A 94 -11.09 -11.09 12.69
N SER A 95 -11.19 -12.32 12.20
CA SER A 95 -10.76 -13.51 12.94
C SER A 95 -9.26 -13.56 13.17
N LEU A 96 -8.45 -13.14 12.17
CA LEU A 96 -7.00 -13.07 12.30
C LEU A 96 -6.57 -12.11 13.40
N ASP A 97 -7.06 -10.89 13.40
CA ASP A 97 -6.67 -9.85 14.35
C ASP A 97 -7.09 -10.21 15.79
N LYS A 98 -8.28 -10.78 15.96
CA LYS A 98 -8.73 -11.33 17.24
C LYS A 98 -7.82 -12.42 17.76
N ARG A 99 -7.41 -13.36 16.88
CA ARG A 99 -6.52 -14.45 17.27
C ARG A 99 -5.12 -13.94 17.61
N LEU A 100 -4.60 -13.02 16.85
CA LEU A 100 -3.27 -12.46 17.07
C LEU A 100 -3.23 -11.47 18.25
N GLY A 101 -4.32 -10.79 18.53
CA GLY A 101 -4.38 -9.74 19.53
C GLY A 101 -3.54 -8.52 19.13
N VAL A 102 -3.49 -8.23 17.84
CA VAL A 102 -2.75 -7.09 17.28
C VAL A 102 -3.62 -5.84 17.20
N SER A 103 -2.96 -4.69 17.11
CA SER A 103 -3.64 -3.40 16.91
C SER A 103 -4.33 -3.35 15.54
N PRO A 104 -5.41 -2.56 15.41
CA PRO A 104 -6.03 -2.30 14.12
C PRO A 104 -5.01 -1.84 13.07
N TYR A 105 -5.36 -2.02 11.80
CA TYR A 105 -4.58 -1.46 10.70
C TYR A 105 -4.52 0.07 10.81
N ARG A 106 -3.39 0.65 10.40
CA ARG A 106 -3.29 2.11 10.31
C ARG A 106 -4.25 2.64 9.24
N THR A 107 -4.68 3.89 9.41
CA THR A 107 -5.52 4.54 8.39
C THR A 107 -4.77 4.65 7.07
N LEU A 108 -5.52 4.74 5.98
CA LEU A 108 -4.95 4.90 4.64
C LEU A 108 -4.03 6.13 4.57
N GLU A 109 -4.46 7.24 5.13
CA GLU A 109 -3.69 8.49 5.17
C GLU A 109 -2.36 8.34 5.91
N ASN A 110 -2.36 7.69 7.07
CA ASN A 110 -1.15 7.41 7.83
C ASN A 110 -0.22 6.47 7.04
N GLY A 111 -0.73 5.41 6.42
CA GLY A 111 0.07 4.49 5.63
C GLY A 111 0.74 5.15 4.42
N ILE A 112 0.01 6.01 3.71
CA ILE A 112 0.55 6.79 2.59
C ILE A 112 1.61 7.79 3.08
N THR A 113 1.33 8.49 4.17
CA THR A 113 2.26 9.46 4.77
C THR A 113 3.55 8.80 5.23
N ASP A 114 3.48 7.64 5.89
CA ASP A 114 4.64 6.88 6.35
C ASP A 114 5.48 6.40 5.16
N THR A 115 4.84 5.86 4.12
CA THR A 115 5.52 5.45 2.89
C THR A 115 6.22 6.62 2.20
N LEU A 116 5.55 7.77 2.12
CA LEU A 116 6.09 8.98 1.52
C LEU A 116 7.31 9.50 2.31
N ASN A 117 7.23 9.51 3.63
CA ASN A 117 8.34 9.90 4.52
C ASN A 117 9.52 8.93 4.40
N HIS A 118 9.24 7.64 4.27
CA HIS A 118 10.27 6.63 4.01
C HIS A 118 11.03 6.93 2.71
N PHE A 119 10.35 7.18 1.60
CA PHE A 119 11.00 7.50 0.32
C PHE A 119 11.73 8.84 0.35
N LYS A 120 11.17 9.87 1.00
CA LYS A 120 11.88 11.14 1.21
C LYS A 120 13.19 10.95 2.00
N SER A 121 13.15 10.12 3.03
CA SER A 121 14.33 9.78 3.84
C SER A 121 15.35 8.96 3.03
N ALA A 122 14.91 8.00 2.23
CA ALA A 122 15.77 7.23 1.34
C ALA A 122 16.50 8.14 0.34
N LYS A 123 15.77 9.07 -0.29
CA LYS A 123 16.34 10.07 -1.20
C LYS A 123 17.40 10.94 -0.52
N LYS A 124 17.14 11.40 0.71
CA LYS A 124 18.12 12.19 1.49
C LYS A 124 19.42 11.40 1.81
N ARG A 125 19.33 10.08 1.90
CA ARG A 125 20.48 9.18 2.11
C ARG A 125 21.21 8.80 0.81
N GLY A 126 20.82 9.41 -0.33
CA GLY A 126 21.45 9.17 -1.63
C GLY A 126 20.96 7.91 -2.35
N ILE A 127 19.86 7.31 -1.91
CA ILE A 127 19.26 6.19 -2.64
C ILE A 127 18.56 6.76 -3.88
N ASP A 128 18.91 6.22 -5.05
CA ASP A 128 18.28 6.60 -6.32
C ASP A 128 16.88 6.00 -6.43
N ILE A 129 15.89 6.79 -5.99
CA ILE A 129 14.48 6.39 -6.07
C ILE A 129 13.96 6.41 -7.52
N ALA A 130 14.58 7.18 -8.43
CA ALA A 130 14.21 7.19 -9.83
C ALA A 130 14.57 5.86 -10.51
N ALA A 131 15.73 5.29 -10.18
CA ALA A 131 16.11 3.95 -10.64
C ALA A 131 15.20 2.86 -10.08
N LEU A 132 14.71 3.01 -8.84
CA LEU A 132 13.71 2.10 -8.27
C LEU A 132 12.39 2.16 -9.04
N THR A 133 11.93 3.35 -9.38
CA THR A 133 10.69 3.54 -10.16
C THR A 133 10.82 2.87 -11.52
N ALA A 134 11.92 3.09 -12.25
CA ALA A 134 12.15 2.50 -13.56
C ALA A 134 12.12 0.96 -13.51
N ARG A 135 12.79 0.34 -12.54
CA ARG A 135 12.78 -1.13 -12.37
C ARG A 135 11.39 -1.70 -12.08
N LEU A 136 10.55 -0.98 -11.36
CA LEU A 136 9.19 -1.42 -11.02
C LEU A 136 8.21 -1.24 -12.18
N THR A 137 8.47 -0.32 -13.10
CA THR A 137 7.64 -0.08 -14.28
C THR A 137 8.01 -0.98 -15.46
N ASP A 138 9.29 -1.38 -15.59
CA ASP A 138 9.75 -2.28 -16.67
C ASP A 138 9.32 -3.76 -16.48
N THR A 139 8.81 -4.12 -15.33
CA THR A 139 8.36 -5.49 -15.00
C THR A 139 6.84 -5.68 -15.13
N SER A 140 6.14 -4.74 -15.78
CA SER A 140 4.67 -4.75 -15.89
C SER A 140 4.19 -5.10 -17.27
#